data_0be9647d28f45abdcd6649ea9bf4603e
#
_entry.id   0be9647d28f45abdcd6649ea9bf4603e
#
_cell.length_a   1.000
_cell.length_b   1.000
_cell.length_c   1.000
_cell.angle_alpha   90.00
_cell.angle_beta   90.00
_cell.angle_gamma   90.00
#
_symmetry.space_group_name_H-M   'P 1'
#
loop_
_entity.id
_entity.type
_entity.pdbx_description
1 polymer ?
#
loop_
_entity_poly.entity_id
_entity_poly.type
_entity_poly.pdbx_seq_one_letter_code
_entity_poly.pdbx_strand_id
1 'polypeptide(L)'
;MKALLVVTDSDAVPVFERALSEEHEGFTVLRAAAGSGREGLKAGDRVHPGGSSLIFTVMTEGEEARTLEALRQARDATGYADRTRMWSFDVEAAD
;
A
#
# COMPACT_ATOMS: atom_id res chain seq x y z
N MET A 1 10.01 0.45 15.93
CA MET A 1 8.83 0.78 15.11
C MET A 1 8.85 -0.03 13.83
N LYS A 2 7.70 -0.26 13.27
CA LYS A 2 7.55 -0.99 12.01
C LYS A 2 7.02 -0.06 10.94
N ALA A 3 7.51 -0.24 9.72
CA ALA A 3 6.96 0.43 8.55
C ALA A 3 6.30 -0.60 7.65
N LEU A 4 5.21 -0.19 7.04
CA LEU A 4 4.55 -0.97 5.99
C LEU A 4 4.59 -0.16 4.70
N LEU A 5 4.96 -0.84 3.63
CA LEU A 5 4.97 -0.27 2.30
C LEU A 5 4.03 -1.10 1.43
N VAL A 6 3.06 -0.43 0.83
CA VAL A 6 2.12 -1.05 -0.10
C VAL A 6 2.37 -0.46 -1.48
N VAL A 7 2.57 -1.32 -2.47
CA VAL A 7 2.61 -0.92 -3.87
C VAL A 7 1.41 -1.56 -4.53
N THR A 8 0.54 -0.75 -5.11
CA THR A 8 -0.71 -1.24 -5.68
C THR A 8 -1.12 -0.40 -6.87
N ASP A 9 -2.13 -0.86 -7.60
CA ASP A 9 -2.75 -0.07 -8.66
C ASP A 9 -3.39 1.17 -8.03
N SER A 10 -3.26 2.32 -8.70
CA SER A 10 -3.78 3.57 -8.15
C SER A 10 -5.29 3.54 -7.91
N ASP A 11 -6.02 2.73 -8.67
CA ASP A 11 -7.46 2.60 -8.49
C ASP A 11 -7.82 1.88 -7.19
N ALA A 12 -6.89 1.14 -6.60
CA ALA A 12 -7.12 0.43 -5.34
C ALA A 12 -6.81 1.29 -4.11
N VAL A 13 -6.16 2.43 -4.27
CA VAL A 13 -5.72 3.27 -3.15
C VAL A 13 -6.85 3.62 -2.18
N PRO A 14 -8.06 4.02 -2.63
CA PRO A 14 -9.12 4.37 -1.67
C PRO A 14 -9.49 3.25 -0.69
N VAL A 15 -9.40 2.00 -1.12
CA VAL A 15 -9.71 0.87 -0.23
C VAL A 15 -8.67 0.75 0.88
N PHE A 16 -7.38 0.92 0.53
CA PHE A 16 -6.30 0.89 1.52
C PHE A 16 -6.36 2.11 2.44
N GLU A 17 -6.67 3.29 1.89
CA GLU A 17 -6.82 4.50 2.71
C GLU A 17 -7.90 4.31 3.77
N ARG A 18 -9.03 3.72 3.39
CA ARG A 18 -10.11 3.45 4.33
C ARG A 18 -9.66 2.48 5.42
N ALA A 19 -8.99 1.40 5.04
CA ALA A 19 -8.51 0.41 6.00
C ALA A 19 -7.57 1.03 7.02
N LEU A 20 -6.63 1.86 6.58
CA LEU A 20 -5.69 2.54 7.47
C LEU A 20 -6.40 3.55 8.38
N SER A 21 -7.38 4.27 7.83
CA SER A 21 -8.15 5.25 8.62
C SER A 21 -8.96 4.56 9.72
N GLU A 22 -9.54 3.40 9.43
CA GLU A 22 -10.29 2.63 10.41
C GLU A 22 -9.40 2.11 11.54
N GLU A 23 -8.13 1.86 11.26
CA GLU A 23 -7.14 1.47 12.27
C GLU A 23 -6.47 2.67 12.92
N HIS A 24 -6.90 3.88 12.58
CA HIS A 24 -6.34 5.13 13.11
C HIS A 24 -4.85 5.32 12.82
N GLU A 25 -4.39 4.76 11.72
CA GLU A 25 -3.00 4.90 11.31
C GLU A 25 -2.81 6.11 10.41
N GLY A 26 -1.76 6.90 10.65
CA GLY A 26 -1.33 7.92 9.72
C GLY A 26 -0.63 7.25 8.53
N PHE A 27 -0.77 7.85 7.35
CA PHE A 27 -0.14 7.29 6.16
C PHE A 27 0.18 8.37 5.15
N THR A 28 1.09 8.04 4.25
CA THR A 28 1.46 8.89 3.12
C THR A 28 1.24 8.11 1.83
N VAL A 29 0.65 8.77 0.85
CA VAL A 29 0.43 8.17 -0.47
C VAL A 29 1.23 8.92 -1.52
N LEU A 30 1.99 8.18 -2.32
CA LEU A 30 2.64 8.70 -3.51
C LEU A 30 1.94 8.08 -4.71
N ARG A 31 1.17 8.91 -5.41
CA ARG A 31 0.30 8.44 -6.49
C ARG A 31 1.01 8.42 -7.83
N ALA A 32 0.55 7.52 -8.69
CA ALA A 32 0.94 7.46 -10.11
C ALA A 32 2.44 7.28 -10.31
N ALA A 33 3.08 6.51 -9.45
CA ALA A 33 4.49 6.17 -9.62
C ALA A 33 4.64 5.22 -10.81
N ALA A 34 5.69 5.42 -11.61
CA ALA A 34 6.03 4.49 -12.69
C ALA A 34 6.83 3.33 -12.10
N GLY A 35 6.66 2.14 -12.70
CA GLY A 35 7.40 0.98 -12.25
C GLY A 35 7.38 -0.12 -13.30
N SER A 36 8.20 -1.13 -13.10
CA SER A 36 8.26 -2.30 -13.96
C SER A 36 8.38 -3.55 -13.08
N GLY A 37 7.68 -4.58 -13.45
CA GLY A 37 7.66 -5.82 -12.71
C GLY A 37 7.24 -6.97 -13.61
N ARG A 38 6.75 -8.05 -12.99
CA ARG A 38 6.33 -9.23 -13.75
C ARG A 38 5.18 -8.94 -14.72
N GLU A 39 4.33 -7.98 -14.42
CA GLU A 39 3.23 -7.57 -15.26
C GLU A 39 3.63 -6.50 -16.26
N GLY A 40 4.90 -6.13 -16.29
CA GLY A 40 5.43 -5.12 -17.20
C GLY A 40 5.35 -3.71 -16.62
N LEU A 41 5.50 -2.71 -17.49
CA LEU A 41 5.54 -1.31 -17.10
C LEU A 41 4.15 -0.82 -16.66
N LYS A 42 4.09 -0.21 -15.47
CA LYS A 42 2.85 0.34 -14.92
C LYS A 42 2.97 1.85 -14.86
N ALA A 43 2.77 2.49 -15.99
CA ALA A 43 2.94 3.94 -16.13
C ALA A 43 1.69 4.64 -16.64
N GLY A 44 0.51 4.10 -16.32
CA GLY A 44 -0.75 4.69 -16.73
C GLY A 44 -1.13 4.36 -18.15
N ASP A 45 -1.03 3.10 -18.54
CA ASP A 45 -1.39 2.64 -19.87
C ASP A 45 -2.91 2.44 -20.03
N ARG A 46 -3.36 1.89 -21.15
CA ARG A 46 -4.78 1.70 -21.45
C ARG A 46 -5.47 0.73 -20.49
N VAL A 47 -4.74 -0.28 -19.98
CA VAL A 47 -5.29 -1.28 -19.08
C VAL A 47 -5.24 -0.78 -17.64
N HIS A 48 -4.23 0.01 -17.31
CA HIS A 48 -4.00 0.51 -15.95
C HIS A 48 -3.78 2.02 -16.00
N PRO A 49 -4.83 2.80 -16.36
CA PRO A 49 -4.67 4.24 -16.57
C PRO A 49 -4.23 5.01 -15.34
N GLY A 50 -4.52 4.50 -14.14
CA GLY A 50 -4.09 5.13 -12.90
C GLY A 50 -2.64 4.90 -12.54
N GLY A 51 -1.96 3.95 -13.21
CA GLY A 51 -0.59 3.58 -12.86
C GLY A 51 -0.50 2.91 -11.51
N SER A 52 0.68 3.00 -10.88
CA SER A 52 0.94 2.44 -9.55
C SER A 52 1.03 3.54 -8.51
N SER A 53 0.68 3.20 -7.29
CA SER A 53 0.83 4.10 -6.14
C SER A 53 1.55 3.40 -5.01
N LEU A 54 2.22 4.18 -4.18
CA LEU A 54 2.89 3.72 -2.97
C LEU A 54 2.15 4.26 -1.77
N ILE A 55 1.90 3.41 -0.78
CA ILE A 55 1.32 3.83 0.50
C ILE A 55 2.31 3.44 1.58
N PHE A 56 2.64 4.40 2.43
CA PHE A 56 3.63 4.21 3.48
C PHE A 56 3.04 4.59 4.83
N THR A 57 3.22 3.73 5.82
CA THR A 57 2.82 4.02 7.19
C THR A 57 3.85 3.47 8.16
N VAL A 58 4.00 4.15 9.29
CA VAL A 58 4.88 3.72 10.38
C VAL A 58 4.04 3.56 11.63
N MET A 59 4.25 2.48 12.35
CA MET A 59 3.45 2.15 13.53
C MET A 59 4.30 1.48 14.59
N THR A 60 3.76 1.40 15.80
CA THR A 60 4.38 0.64 16.86
C THR A 60 4.24 -0.86 16.60
N GLU A 61 5.10 -1.66 17.22
CA GLU A 61 5.05 -3.11 17.05
C GLU A 61 3.72 -3.69 17.55
N GLY A 62 3.12 -3.07 18.56
CA GLY A 62 1.83 -3.53 19.06
C GLY A 62 0.68 -3.37 18.07
N GLU A 63 0.82 -2.47 17.12
CA GLU A 63 -0.22 -2.18 16.11
C GLU A 63 -0.03 -2.97 14.81
N GLU A 64 1.18 -3.48 14.60
CA GLU A 64 1.56 -4.06 13.30
C GLU A 64 0.64 -5.19 12.86
N ALA A 65 0.40 -6.17 13.73
CA ALA A 65 -0.35 -7.36 13.34
C ALA A 65 -1.77 -7.02 12.90
N ARG A 66 -2.42 -6.12 13.62
CA ARG A 66 -3.79 -5.70 13.31
C ARG A 66 -3.85 -4.90 12.01
N THR A 67 -2.93 -3.96 11.86
CA THR A 67 -2.88 -3.12 10.67
C THR A 67 -2.55 -3.94 9.42
N LEU A 68 -1.60 -4.86 9.54
CA LEU A 68 -1.23 -5.72 8.42
C LEU A 68 -2.39 -6.62 8.00
N GLU A 69 -3.15 -7.14 8.96
CA GLU A 69 -4.32 -7.96 8.64
C GLU A 69 -5.40 -7.13 7.95
N ALA A 70 -5.63 -5.90 8.41
CA ALA A 70 -6.58 -5.00 7.75
C ALA A 70 -6.18 -4.72 6.30
N LEU A 71 -4.89 -4.53 6.06
CA LEU A 71 -4.38 -4.30 4.71
C LEU A 71 -4.48 -5.55 3.83
N ARG A 72 -4.28 -6.73 4.39
CA ARG A 72 -4.48 -7.98 3.65
C ARG A 72 -5.93 -8.15 3.22
N GLN A 73 -6.86 -7.85 4.11
CA GLN A 73 -8.29 -7.89 3.79
C GLN A 73 -8.65 -6.86 2.72
N ALA A 74 -8.10 -5.67 2.82
CA ALA A 74 -8.30 -4.63 1.80
C ALA A 74 -7.77 -5.10 0.43
N ARG A 75 -6.56 -5.66 0.40
CA ARG A 75 -5.98 -6.20 -0.83
C ARG A 75 -6.91 -7.22 -1.48
N ASP A 76 -7.41 -8.16 -0.68
CA ASP A 76 -8.25 -9.23 -1.20
C ASP A 76 -9.60 -8.73 -1.70
N ALA A 77 -10.04 -7.57 -1.21
CA ALA A 77 -11.32 -6.98 -1.59
C ALA A 77 -11.24 -6.06 -2.81
N THR A 78 -10.04 -5.66 -3.23
CA THR A 78 -9.89 -4.63 -4.28
C THR A 78 -10.11 -5.13 -5.71
N GLY A 79 -9.90 -6.42 -5.97
CA GLY A 79 -9.77 -6.93 -7.33
C GLY A 79 -8.39 -6.74 -7.94
N TYR A 80 -7.45 -6.15 -7.20
CA TYR A 80 -6.08 -5.89 -7.65
C TYR A 80 -5.05 -6.65 -6.84
N ALA A 81 -5.43 -7.75 -6.21
CA ALA A 81 -4.53 -8.50 -5.34
C ALA A 81 -3.25 -8.97 -6.06
N ASP A 82 -3.37 -9.36 -7.31
CA ASP A 82 -2.24 -9.80 -8.14
C ASP A 82 -1.27 -8.67 -8.51
N ARG A 83 -1.70 -7.42 -8.34
CA ARG A 83 -0.88 -6.23 -8.61
C ARG A 83 -0.44 -5.53 -7.34
N THR A 84 -0.73 -6.11 -6.19
CA THR A 84 -0.44 -5.51 -4.90
C THR A 84 0.70 -6.27 -4.24
N ARG A 85 1.69 -5.53 -3.76
CA ARG A 85 2.79 -6.08 -2.96
C ARG A 85 2.88 -5.28 -1.68
N MET A 86 3.16 -5.97 -0.60
CA MET A 86 3.27 -5.34 0.71
C MET A 86 4.54 -5.86 1.39
N TRP A 87 5.25 -4.95 2.02
CA TRP A 87 6.45 -5.26 2.80
C TRP A 87 6.36 -4.61 4.16
N SER A 88 6.86 -5.30 5.17
CA SER A 88 7.07 -4.69 6.49
C SER A 88 8.54 -4.76 6.84
N PHE A 89 9.02 -3.76 7.55
CA PHE A 89 10.41 -3.70 7.95
C PHE A 89 10.57 -2.81 9.18
N ASP A 90 11.66 -3.05 9.89
CA ASP A 90 11.98 -2.23 11.06
C ASP A 90 12.50 -0.88 10.63
N VAL A 91 12.08 0.17 11.34
CA VAL A 91 12.53 1.54 11.10
C VAL A 91 12.91 2.19 12.41
N GLU A 92 13.74 3.20 12.33
CA GLU A 92 14.20 3.98 13.45
C GLU A 92 14.01 5.45 13.12
N ALA A 93 13.38 6.21 14.04
CA ALA A 93 13.24 7.65 13.84
C ALA A 93 14.64 8.29 13.90
N ALA A 94 14.90 9.20 12.96
CA ALA A 94 16.19 9.87 12.84
C ALA A 94 16.14 11.36 13.20
N ASP A 95 14.97 11.86 13.59
CA ASP A 95 14.74 13.28 13.92
C ASP A 95 15.08 13.67 15.37
#